data_1a8709131d5908bef0f922624b3ae82d
#
_entry.id   1a8709131d5908bef0f922624b3ae82d
#
_cell.length_a   1.000
_cell.length_b   1.000
_cell.length_c   1.000
_cell.angle_alpha   90.00
_cell.angle_beta   90.00
_cell.angle_gamma   90.00
#
_symmetry.space_group_name_H-M   'P 1'
#
loop_
_entity.id
_entity.type
_entity.pdbx_description
1 polymer ?
#
loop_
_entity_poly.entity_id
_entity_poly.type
_entity_poly.pdbx_seq_one_letter_code
_entity_poly.pdbx_strand_id
1 'polypeptide(L)'
;MDKTAEQIIRRRMHGLYLSRKCEDITRLSRDLMGLHCWFHRNVVFSAHIRGAGLTGWKRALTKTWLYRGTLHGVVYEDLPLLLAPHARDHSWEHLLLREMMSEDRIQEVIDRIVGLMGDGVYSRAEMRKIFADDYEQRVIDYLFSSWGGIFVTLACQGKVAFRDMTSRDFDLIDAPPLPMDDHVLSELLRRFFAAYGPATLADAAWFLGLDKNTLINLPVPEELSRLEYGHGIYYYVDDGADMGDIPALTLLSGFDPLIVSYKERGAVLPEEYKKAVILKSGICLPTVAVNGQVAGIWNLKNGKPTVEFFASQPQRIRKAAAELVDELRWSVAGTI
;
A
#
# COMPACT_ATOMS: atom_id res chain seq x y z
N MET A 1 -14.03 8.98 -24.10
CA MET A 1 -12.73 8.43 -23.70
C MET A 1 -12.15 7.70 -24.91
N ASP A 2 -10.85 7.83 -25.16
CA ASP A 2 -10.15 7.06 -26.20
C ASP A 2 -10.20 5.56 -25.88
N LYS A 3 -10.31 4.69 -26.91
CA LYS A 3 -10.43 3.23 -26.76
C LYS A 3 -9.26 2.62 -25.98
N THR A 4 -8.05 3.13 -26.17
CA THR A 4 -6.86 2.66 -25.47
C THR A 4 -6.89 3.06 -23.99
N ALA A 5 -7.30 4.28 -23.68
CA ALA A 5 -7.51 4.73 -22.30
C ALA A 5 -8.58 3.90 -21.58
N GLU A 6 -9.67 3.57 -22.27
CA GLU A 6 -10.72 2.69 -21.76
C GLU A 6 -10.17 1.28 -21.48
N GLN A 7 -9.38 0.72 -22.39
CA GLN A 7 -8.74 -0.58 -22.19
C GLN A 7 -7.80 -0.58 -20.97
N ILE A 8 -7.02 0.49 -20.78
CA ILE A 8 -6.15 0.65 -19.62
C ILE A 8 -6.97 0.63 -18.32
N ILE A 9 -8.03 1.44 -18.24
CA ILE A 9 -8.89 1.51 -17.06
C ILE A 9 -9.56 0.16 -16.79
N ARG A 10 -10.11 -0.48 -17.81
CA ARG A 10 -10.80 -1.78 -17.72
C ARG A 10 -9.87 -2.84 -17.12
N ARG A 11 -8.65 -2.98 -17.65
CA ARG A 11 -7.64 -3.93 -17.14
C ARG A 11 -7.22 -3.61 -15.71
N ARG A 12 -6.96 -2.33 -15.39
CA ARG A 12 -6.62 -1.92 -14.00
C ARG A 12 -7.74 -2.24 -13.02
N MET A 13 -8.98 -1.96 -13.37
CA MET A 13 -10.12 -2.30 -12.49
C MET A 13 -10.27 -3.80 -12.31
N HIS A 14 -10.02 -4.59 -13.35
CA HIS A 14 -10.04 -6.05 -13.25
C HIS A 14 -8.90 -6.58 -12.36
N GLY A 15 -7.66 -6.19 -12.60
CA GLY A 15 -6.49 -6.59 -11.80
C GLY A 15 -6.61 -6.21 -10.32
N LEU A 16 -7.21 -5.03 -10.06
CA LEU A 16 -7.44 -4.51 -8.71
C LEU A 16 -8.74 -4.99 -8.06
N TYR A 17 -9.45 -5.98 -8.62
CA TYR A 17 -10.70 -6.52 -8.09
C TYR A 17 -11.83 -5.48 -7.93
N LEU A 18 -11.90 -4.49 -8.80
CA LEU A 18 -12.94 -3.47 -8.80
C LEU A 18 -14.08 -3.77 -9.78
N SER A 19 -13.82 -4.59 -10.84
CA SER A 19 -14.84 -5.11 -11.76
C SER A 19 -15.16 -6.59 -11.55
N ARG A 20 -14.41 -7.27 -10.68
CA ARG A 20 -14.64 -8.65 -10.21
C ARG A 20 -14.49 -8.71 -8.70
N LYS A 21 -14.86 -9.84 -8.08
CA LYS A 21 -14.74 -10.02 -6.63
C LYS A 21 -13.59 -10.93 -6.28
N CYS A 22 -12.98 -10.66 -5.11
CA CYS A 22 -12.04 -11.54 -4.45
C CYS A 22 -12.71 -12.11 -3.21
N GLU A 23 -12.59 -13.41 -2.97
CA GLU A 23 -13.30 -14.08 -1.86
C GLU A 23 -12.59 -13.88 -0.51
N ASP A 24 -11.27 -13.69 -0.51
CA ASP A 24 -10.40 -13.84 0.65
C ASP A 24 -9.43 -12.65 0.74
N ILE A 25 -9.31 -12.07 1.93
CA ILE A 25 -8.41 -10.96 2.20
C ILE A 25 -6.92 -11.33 2.06
N THR A 26 -6.57 -12.58 2.33
CA THR A 26 -5.20 -13.10 2.18
C THR A 26 -4.82 -13.13 0.70
N ARG A 27 -5.70 -13.69 -0.14
CA ARG A 27 -5.54 -13.67 -1.58
C ARG A 27 -5.51 -12.24 -2.11
N LEU A 28 -6.43 -11.40 -1.67
CA LEU A 28 -6.46 -9.99 -2.09
C LEU A 28 -5.13 -9.29 -1.76
N SER A 29 -4.61 -9.48 -0.55
CA SER A 29 -3.34 -8.90 -0.14
C SER A 29 -2.16 -9.44 -0.95
N ARG A 30 -2.12 -10.75 -1.23
CA ARG A 30 -1.07 -11.37 -2.04
C ARG A 30 -1.07 -10.85 -3.46
N ASP A 31 -2.23 -10.85 -4.11
CA ASP A 31 -2.38 -10.42 -5.50
C ASP A 31 -2.10 -8.91 -5.66
N LEU A 32 -2.46 -8.08 -4.68
CA LEU A 32 -2.18 -6.64 -4.68
C LEU A 32 -0.82 -6.29 -4.04
N MET A 33 0.03 -7.27 -3.73
CA MET A 33 1.34 -7.06 -3.10
C MET A 33 1.25 -6.27 -1.78
N GLY A 34 0.12 -6.38 -1.07
CA GLY A 34 -0.18 -5.70 0.18
C GLY A 34 -1.32 -4.69 0.11
N LEU A 35 -1.99 -4.51 1.23
CA LEU A 35 -3.08 -3.55 1.39
C LEU A 35 -2.59 -2.37 2.24
N HIS A 36 -2.71 -1.15 1.74
CA HIS A 36 -2.31 0.04 2.46
C HIS A 36 -3.08 0.18 3.79
N CYS A 37 -2.38 0.22 4.92
CA CYS A 37 -2.97 0.15 6.25
C CYS A 37 -2.54 1.27 7.21
N TRP A 38 -2.16 2.43 6.70
CA TRP A 38 -1.88 3.60 7.56
C TRP A 38 -3.04 3.86 8.53
N PHE A 39 -4.26 3.75 8.05
CA PHE A 39 -5.46 3.63 8.87
C PHE A 39 -6.04 2.23 8.66
N HIS A 40 -6.15 1.42 9.71
CA HIS A 40 -6.65 0.05 9.62
C HIS A 40 -8.05 -0.06 8.96
N ARG A 41 -8.91 0.95 9.15
CA ARG A 41 -10.22 1.03 8.47
C ARG A 41 -10.12 1.00 6.95
N ASN A 42 -9.02 1.49 6.35
CA ASN A 42 -8.85 1.47 4.89
C ASN A 42 -8.70 0.04 4.38
N VAL A 43 -8.07 -0.86 5.15
CA VAL A 43 -7.98 -2.28 4.82
C VAL A 43 -9.37 -2.91 4.78
N VAL A 44 -10.19 -2.62 5.80
CA VAL A 44 -11.58 -3.12 5.90
C VAL A 44 -12.42 -2.61 4.74
N PHE A 45 -12.36 -1.32 4.41
CA PHE A 45 -13.07 -0.75 3.27
C PHE A 45 -12.56 -1.32 1.94
N SER A 46 -11.24 -1.40 1.75
CA SER A 46 -10.64 -1.96 0.54
C SER A 46 -11.06 -3.41 0.31
N ALA A 47 -11.03 -4.24 1.34
CA ALA A 47 -11.45 -5.63 1.28
C ALA A 47 -12.94 -5.75 0.95
N HIS A 48 -13.81 -5.01 1.66
CA HIS A 48 -15.25 -5.07 1.44
C HIS A 48 -15.65 -4.61 0.03
N ILE A 49 -15.10 -3.49 -0.46
CA ILE A 49 -15.35 -2.96 -1.82
C ILE A 49 -15.01 -4.05 -2.87
N ARG A 50 -13.99 -4.85 -2.63
CA ARG A 50 -13.49 -5.91 -3.50
C ARG A 50 -14.15 -7.28 -3.25
N GLY A 51 -15.09 -7.34 -2.30
CA GLY A 51 -15.82 -8.55 -1.95
C GLY A 51 -15.05 -9.55 -1.11
N ALA A 52 -13.88 -9.18 -0.58
CA ALA A 52 -13.06 -10.07 0.23
C ALA A 52 -13.61 -10.24 1.65
N GLY A 53 -13.74 -11.48 2.09
CA GLY A 53 -14.16 -11.82 3.45
C GLY A 53 -13.15 -11.33 4.50
N LEU A 54 -13.67 -10.86 5.64
CA LEU A 54 -12.89 -10.25 6.72
C LEU A 54 -12.66 -11.18 7.91
N THR A 55 -12.95 -12.46 7.79
CA THR A 55 -12.76 -13.43 8.88
C THR A 55 -11.31 -13.46 9.34
N GLY A 56 -11.07 -13.17 10.61
CA GLY A 56 -9.71 -13.19 11.19
C GLY A 56 -8.74 -12.14 10.66
N TRP A 57 -9.19 -11.15 9.88
CA TRP A 57 -8.35 -10.21 9.14
C TRP A 57 -7.24 -9.53 9.96
N LYS A 58 -7.47 -9.31 11.27
CA LYS A 58 -6.48 -8.67 12.15
C LYS A 58 -5.18 -9.46 12.28
N ARG A 59 -5.25 -10.78 12.12
CA ARG A 59 -4.10 -11.70 12.21
C ARG A 59 -3.80 -12.45 10.91
N ALA A 60 -4.69 -12.36 9.92
CA ALA A 60 -4.48 -12.97 8.61
C ALA A 60 -3.40 -12.25 7.79
N LEU A 61 -3.10 -11.00 8.15
CA LEU A 61 -2.08 -10.19 7.51
C LEU A 61 -1.05 -9.72 8.53
N THR A 62 0.19 -9.60 8.07
CA THR A 62 1.31 -9.01 8.81
C THR A 62 1.42 -7.54 8.44
N LYS A 63 1.32 -6.67 9.45
CA LYS A 63 1.45 -5.22 9.26
C LYS A 63 2.90 -4.80 9.40
N THR A 64 3.43 -4.15 8.38
CA THR A 64 4.82 -3.68 8.35
C THR A 64 4.99 -2.45 7.46
N TRP A 65 6.15 -1.80 7.53
CA TRP A 65 6.54 -0.77 6.55
C TRP A 65 7.04 -1.42 5.28
N LEU A 66 6.53 -0.93 4.15
CA LEU A 66 6.94 -1.33 2.80
C LEU A 66 7.05 -0.08 1.91
N TYR A 67 6.57 -0.20 0.70
CA TYR A 67 6.70 0.75 -0.38
C TYR A 67 6.64 2.21 0.05
N ARG A 68 7.69 2.97 -0.24
CA ARG A 68 7.82 4.41 0.05
C ARG A 68 7.62 4.75 1.55
N GLY A 69 8.01 3.84 2.45
CA GLY A 69 7.90 4.04 3.89
C GLY A 69 6.46 4.07 4.43
N THR A 70 5.49 3.50 3.70
CA THR A 70 4.10 3.43 4.17
C THR A 70 3.75 2.05 4.73
N LEU A 71 2.75 2.02 5.63
CA LEU A 71 2.31 0.78 6.28
C LEU A 71 1.41 -0.05 5.36
N HIS A 72 1.72 -1.34 5.26
CA HIS A 72 0.96 -2.32 4.50
C HIS A 72 0.65 -3.56 5.33
N GLY A 73 -0.51 -4.15 5.10
CA GLY A 73 -0.85 -5.49 5.56
C GLY A 73 -0.57 -6.48 4.44
N VAL A 74 0.33 -7.41 4.67
CA VAL A 74 0.81 -8.40 3.68
C VAL A 74 0.72 -9.81 4.23
N VAL A 75 0.75 -10.79 3.34
CA VAL A 75 0.87 -12.18 3.72
C VAL A 75 2.29 -12.43 4.23
N TYR A 76 2.43 -13.14 5.36
CA TYR A 76 3.72 -13.35 6.01
C TYR A 76 4.77 -14.01 5.09
N GLU A 77 4.35 -15.01 4.34
CA GLU A 77 5.21 -15.77 3.43
C GLU A 77 5.75 -14.93 2.27
N ASP A 78 5.08 -13.83 1.93
CA ASP A 78 5.53 -12.92 0.89
C ASP A 78 6.56 -11.87 1.38
N LEU A 79 6.72 -11.72 2.72
CA LEU A 79 7.60 -10.71 3.30
C LEU A 79 9.03 -10.72 2.74
N PRO A 80 9.73 -11.87 2.65
CA PRO A 80 11.10 -11.89 2.15
C PRO A 80 11.23 -11.29 0.74
N LEU A 81 10.27 -11.55 -0.14
CA LEU A 81 10.23 -11.00 -1.49
C LEU A 81 9.90 -9.51 -1.48
N LEU A 82 8.84 -9.13 -0.73
CA LEU A 82 8.35 -7.75 -0.74
C LEU A 82 9.28 -6.77 -0.01
N LEU A 83 10.08 -7.26 0.94
CA LEU A 83 11.11 -6.49 1.63
C LEU A 83 12.40 -6.31 0.81
N ALA A 84 12.64 -7.14 -0.21
CA ALA A 84 13.88 -7.11 -1.00
C ALA A 84 14.25 -5.72 -1.55
N PRO A 85 13.32 -4.90 -2.09
CA PRO A 85 13.62 -3.54 -2.52
C PRO A 85 14.06 -2.60 -1.39
N HIS A 86 13.74 -2.93 -0.14
CA HIS A 86 13.93 -2.10 1.05
C HIS A 86 15.07 -2.61 1.95
N ALA A 87 15.66 -3.76 1.62
CA ALA A 87 16.70 -4.43 2.40
C ALA A 87 18.01 -3.67 2.48
N ARG A 88 18.29 -2.81 1.51
CA ARG A 88 19.44 -1.94 1.56
C ARG A 88 19.15 -0.76 2.48
N ASP A 89 20.15 -0.36 3.26
CA ASP A 89 20.19 0.71 4.25
C ASP A 89 19.77 2.11 3.75
N HIS A 90 18.69 2.17 3.00
CA HIS A 90 18.23 3.37 2.30
C HIS A 90 16.83 3.82 2.76
N SER A 91 16.30 3.25 3.87
CA SER A 91 15.18 3.93 4.48
C SER A 91 15.66 5.31 4.93
N TRP A 92 14.88 6.34 4.68
CA TRP A 92 15.23 7.70 5.11
C TRP A 92 15.44 7.77 6.63
N GLU A 93 14.80 6.91 7.40
CA GLU A 93 15.00 6.73 8.85
C GLU A 93 16.40 6.26 9.17
N HIS A 94 16.91 5.29 8.42
CA HIS A 94 18.26 4.79 8.62
C HIS A 94 19.32 5.86 8.25
N LEU A 95 19.08 6.59 7.16
CA LEU A 95 19.97 7.70 6.78
C LEU A 95 20.02 8.79 7.85
N LEU A 96 18.89 9.15 8.46
CA LEU A 96 18.86 10.10 9.58
C LEU A 96 19.55 9.57 10.85
N LEU A 97 19.48 8.27 11.13
CA LEU A 97 20.25 7.66 12.22
C LEU A 97 21.75 7.78 11.99
N ARG A 98 22.23 7.59 10.77
CA ARG A 98 23.64 7.78 10.40
C ARG A 98 24.16 9.21 10.61
N GLU A 99 23.31 10.20 10.58
CA GLU A 99 23.65 11.57 10.95
C GLU A 99 23.85 11.75 12.47
N MET A 100 23.28 10.86 13.27
CA MET A 100 23.28 10.93 14.74
C MET A 100 24.31 10.00 15.38
N MET A 101 24.61 8.86 14.76
CA MET A 101 25.50 7.85 15.29
C MET A 101 26.15 7.00 14.20
N SER A 102 27.25 6.33 14.55
CA SER A 102 27.96 5.41 13.63
C SER A 102 27.12 4.16 13.34
N GLU A 103 27.43 3.49 12.23
CA GLU A 103 26.77 2.23 11.84
C GLU A 103 26.89 1.15 12.92
N ASP A 104 28.08 1.00 13.51
CA ASP A 104 28.32 0.05 14.62
C ASP A 104 27.37 0.33 15.80
N ARG A 105 27.18 1.62 16.10
CA ARG A 105 26.29 2.04 17.19
C ARG A 105 24.81 1.79 16.86
N ILE A 106 24.42 1.96 15.60
CA ILE A 106 23.08 1.59 15.12
C ILE A 106 22.88 0.09 15.29
N GLN A 107 23.86 -0.72 14.90
CA GLN A 107 23.78 -2.18 15.05
C GLN A 107 23.70 -2.61 16.52
N GLU A 108 24.45 -2.00 17.44
CA GLU A 108 24.33 -2.23 18.87
C GLU A 108 22.91 -1.95 19.40
N VAL A 109 22.30 -0.84 18.93
CA VAL A 109 20.92 -0.48 19.28
C VAL A 109 19.95 -1.55 18.77
N ILE A 110 20.10 -1.99 17.53
CA ILE A 110 19.29 -3.04 16.92
C ILE A 110 19.37 -4.33 17.73
N ASP A 111 20.58 -4.80 18.02
CA ASP A 111 20.80 -6.05 18.75
C ASP A 111 20.23 -5.99 20.17
N ARG A 112 20.38 -4.85 20.83
CA ARG A 112 19.81 -4.62 22.17
C ARG A 112 18.29 -4.61 22.14
N ILE A 113 17.65 -3.98 21.16
CA ILE A 113 16.19 -3.98 21.00
C ILE A 113 15.69 -5.42 20.76
N VAL A 114 16.34 -6.16 19.86
CA VAL A 114 15.98 -7.55 19.58
C VAL A 114 16.12 -8.42 20.84
N GLY A 115 17.22 -8.24 21.62
CA GLY A 115 17.39 -8.91 22.90
C GLY A 115 16.29 -8.60 23.91
N LEU A 116 15.97 -7.32 24.11
CA LEU A 116 14.90 -6.89 25.01
C LEU A 116 13.53 -7.45 24.61
N MET A 117 13.25 -7.51 23.31
CA MET A 117 12.01 -8.13 22.82
C MET A 117 11.99 -9.64 23.07
N GLY A 118 13.14 -10.32 22.95
CA GLY A 118 13.30 -11.73 23.33
C GLY A 118 13.01 -11.97 24.80
N ASP A 119 13.33 -11.01 25.68
CA ASP A 119 13.07 -11.02 27.11
C ASP A 119 11.65 -10.52 27.49
N GLY A 120 10.80 -10.23 26.51
CA GLY A 120 9.40 -9.86 26.74
C GLY A 120 9.11 -8.36 26.83
N VAL A 121 10.08 -7.49 26.48
CA VAL A 121 9.87 -6.04 26.43
C VAL A 121 9.42 -5.64 25.02
N TYR A 122 8.13 -5.33 24.84
CA TYR A 122 7.55 -5.04 23.52
C TYR A 122 7.13 -3.58 23.34
N SER A 123 7.03 -2.83 24.41
CA SER A 123 6.52 -1.46 24.39
C SER A 123 7.63 -0.45 24.12
N ARG A 124 7.40 0.45 23.15
CA ARG A 124 8.32 1.58 22.90
C ARG A 124 8.54 2.44 24.13
N ALA A 125 7.52 2.58 24.98
CA ALA A 125 7.62 3.39 26.20
C ALA A 125 8.55 2.77 27.24
N GLU A 126 8.58 1.44 27.36
CA GLU A 126 9.54 0.71 28.20
C GLU A 126 10.95 0.78 27.65
N MET A 127 11.13 0.50 26.37
CA MET A 127 12.44 0.61 25.71
C MET A 127 13.02 2.03 25.83
N ARG A 128 12.18 3.05 25.67
CA ARG A 128 12.58 4.45 25.84
C ARG A 128 13.16 4.72 27.23
N LYS A 129 12.61 4.14 28.28
CA LYS A 129 13.15 4.25 29.65
C LYS A 129 14.47 3.52 29.80
N ILE A 130 14.59 2.31 29.22
CA ILE A 130 15.82 1.49 29.30
C ILE A 130 17.00 2.15 28.59
N PHE A 131 16.72 2.90 27.51
CA PHE A 131 17.75 3.58 26.72
C PHE A 131 18.07 5.01 27.24
N ALA A 132 17.27 5.55 28.18
CA ALA A 132 17.36 6.95 28.61
C ALA A 132 18.71 7.33 29.24
N ASP A 133 19.36 6.38 29.91
CA ASP A 133 20.64 6.63 30.59
C ASP A 133 21.86 6.54 29.66
N ASP A 134 21.68 5.94 28.46
CA ASP A 134 22.79 5.62 27.54
C ASP A 134 22.88 6.57 26.35
N TYR A 135 21.79 7.34 26.07
CA TYR A 135 21.68 8.19 24.89
C TYR A 135 21.09 9.56 25.22
N GLU A 136 21.51 10.56 24.46
CA GLU A 136 20.93 11.89 24.54
C GLU A 136 19.42 11.87 24.20
N GLN A 137 18.65 12.75 24.83
CA GLN A 137 17.20 12.84 24.66
C GLN A 137 16.78 12.94 23.18
N ARG A 138 17.52 13.70 22.37
CA ARG A 138 17.26 13.83 20.93
C ARG A 138 17.33 12.48 20.20
N VAL A 139 18.32 11.66 20.54
CA VAL A 139 18.47 10.31 19.96
C VAL A 139 17.32 9.41 20.39
N ILE A 140 16.98 9.42 21.68
CA ILE A 140 15.85 8.66 22.24
C ILE A 140 14.54 9.05 21.54
N ASP A 141 14.29 10.33 21.37
CA ASP A 141 13.08 10.85 20.70
C ASP A 141 12.97 10.36 19.26
N TYR A 142 14.10 10.24 18.58
CA TYR A 142 14.15 9.72 17.23
C TYR A 142 14.00 8.19 17.17
N LEU A 143 14.80 7.44 17.95
CA LEU A 143 14.78 5.97 17.99
C LEU A 143 13.36 5.43 18.25
N PHE A 144 12.65 6.03 19.21
CA PHE A 144 11.33 5.59 19.63
C PHE A 144 10.20 6.52 19.17
N SER A 145 10.40 7.19 18.03
CA SER A 145 9.41 8.05 17.41
C SER A 145 8.11 7.29 17.11
N SER A 146 6.97 7.95 17.31
CA SER A 146 5.66 7.40 16.94
C SER A 146 5.50 7.17 15.43
N TRP A 147 6.34 7.80 14.62
CA TRP A 147 6.36 7.67 13.16
C TRP A 147 7.16 6.47 12.65
N GLY A 148 7.90 5.79 13.53
CA GLY A 148 8.67 4.61 13.15
C GLY A 148 10.01 4.54 13.87
N GLY A 149 10.90 5.50 13.61
CA GLY A 149 12.25 5.50 14.15
C GLY A 149 13.01 4.23 13.78
N ILE A 150 13.74 3.65 14.73
CA ILE A 150 14.52 2.43 14.52
C ILE A 150 13.67 1.22 14.10
N PHE A 151 12.37 1.20 14.45
CA PHE A 151 11.49 0.09 14.08
C PHE A 151 11.23 -0.02 12.57
N VAL A 152 11.37 1.07 11.81
CA VAL A 152 11.33 0.99 10.34
C VAL A 152 12.52 0.19 9.83
N THR A 153 13.73 0.47 10.35
CA THR A 153 14.94 -0.28 10.00
C THR A 153 14.81 -1.76 10.36
N LEU A 154 14.36 -2.08 11.58
CA LEU A 154 14.11 -3.45 12.02
C LEU A 154 13.07 -4.17 11.14
N ALA A 155 12.00 -3.47 10.74
CA ALA A 155 10.98 -4.02 9.87
C ALA A 155 11.51 -4.27 8.44
N CYS A 156 12.29 -3.34 7.88
CA CYS A 156 12.94 -3.52 6.58
C CYS A 156 13.96 -4.68 6.58
N GLN A 157 14.55 -4.98 7.74
CA GLN A 157 15.43 -6.15 7.92
C GLN A 157 14.65 -7.46 8.18
N GLY A 158 13.32 -7.41 8.24
CA GLY A 158 12.48 -8.58 8.52
C GLY A 158 12.60 -9.12 9.94
N LYS A 159 13.02 -8.29 10.91
CA LYS A 159 13.22 -8.66 12.32
C LYS A 159 11.99 -8.41 13.20
N VAL A 160 11.17 -7.41 12.83
CA VAL A 160 9.94 -7.08 13.56
C VAL A 160 8.78 -6.79 12.62
N ALA A 161 7.57 -7.05 13.12
CA ALA A 161 6.32 -6.58 12.55
C ALA A 161 5.39 -6.11 13.65
N PHE A 162 4.33 -5.37 13.31
CA PHE A 162 3.29 -5.08 14.28
C PHE A 162 2.58 -6.38 14.71
N ARG A 163 2.23 -6.50 15.98
CA ARG A 163 1.56 -7.68 16.58
C ARG A 163 0.29 -8.09 15.86
N ASP A 164 -0.48 -7.12 15.39
CA ASP A 164 -1.65 -7.30 14.52
C ASP A 164 -1.95 -6.01 13.73
N MET A 165 -2.96 -6.04 12.87
CA MET A 165 -3.33 -4.92 12.01
C MET A 165 -3.75 -3.65 12.77
N THR A 166 -4.15 -3.76 14.04
CA THR A 166 -4.64 -2.64 14.86
C THR A 166 -3.67 -2.24 15.96
N SER A 167 -2.71 -3.11 16.29
CA SER A 167 -1.72 -2.89 17.34
C SER A 167 -0.74 -1.75 17.01
N ARG A 168 -0.18 -1.19 18.07
CA ARG A 168 0.98 -0.28 18.04
C ARG A 168 2.27 -0.94 18.57
N ASP A 169 2.12 -2.13 19.15
CA ASP A 169 3.24 -2.94 19.65
C ASP A 169 3.77 -3.84 18.54
N PHE A 170 4.99 -4.31 18.72
CA PHE A 170 5.70 -5.15 17.76
C PHE A 170 5.90 -6.55 18.35
N ASP A 171 5.99 -7.51 17.44
CA ASP A 171 6.49 -8.85 17.73
C ASP A 171 7.76 -9.09 16.91
N LEU A 172 8.66 -9.93 17.45
CA LEU A 172 9.79 -10.44 16.68
C LEU A 172 9.27 -11.37 15.58
N ILE A 173 9.86 -11.24 14.41
CA ILE A 173 9.64 -12.13 13.27
C ILE A 173 10.98 -12.58 12.69
N ASP A 174 10.95 -13.64 11.90
CA ASP A 174 12.11 -14.10 11.13
C ASP A 174 11.71 -14.20 9.66
N ALA A 175 11.84 -13.08 8.96
CA ALA A 175 11.50 -12.96 7.55
C ALA A 175 12.54 -12.11 6.80
N PRO A 176 13.83 -12.55 6.78
CA PRO A 176 14.89 -11.78 6.17
C PRO A 176 14.59 -11.53 4.69
N PRO A 177 14.82 -10.29 4.20
CA PRO A 177 14.60 -9.96 2.81
C PRO A 177 15.46 -10.83 1.88
N LEU A 178 14.88 -11.21 0.74
CA LEU A 178 15.65 -11.88 -0.32
C LEU A 178 16.72 -10.93 -0.88
N PRO A 179 17.87 -11.45 -1.31
CA PRO A 179 18.85 -10.67 -2.06
C PRO A 179 18.18 -10.08 -3.32
N MET A 180 18.36 -8.79 -3.56
CA MET A 180 17.81 -8.11 -4.72
C MET A 180 18.63 -8.42 -5.96
N ASP A 181 18.38 -9.56 -6.59
CA ASP A 181 18.92 -10.00 -7.87
C ASP A 181 17.90 -9.88 -9.01
N ASP A 182 18.31 -10.25 -10.22
CA ASP A 182 17.45 -10.16 -11.42
C ASP A 182 16.21 -11.06 -11.32
N HIS A 183 16.31 -12.21 -10.64
CA HIS A 183 15.19 -13.13 -10.45
C HIS A 183 14.13 -12.54 -9.51
N VAL A 184 14.57 -12.04 -8.36
CA VAL A 184 13.71 -11.36 -7.39
C VAL A 184 13.03 -10.14 -8.02
N LEU A 185 13.79 -9.34 -8.76
CA LEU A 185 13.24 -8.17 -9.44
C LEU A 185 12.25 -8.55 -10.55
N SER A 186 12.54 -9.58 -11.34
CA SER A 186 11.62 -10.10 -12.36
C SER A 186 10.30 -10.57 -11.74
N GLU A 187 10.33 -11.30 -10.63
CA GLU A 187 9.12 -11.73 -9.92
C GLU A 187 8.33 -10.55 -9.34
N LEU A 188 8.99 -9.53 -8.78
CA LEU A 188 8.33 -8.31 -8.32
C LEU A 188 7.65 -7.56 -9.46
N LEU A 189 8.32 -7.44 -10.62
CA LEU A 189 7.75 -6.80 -11.81
C LEU A 189 6.56 -7.60 -12.35
N ARG A 190 6.69 -8.93 -12.45
CA ARG A 190 5.61 -9.81 -12.87
C ARG A 190 4.37 -9.65 -11.98
N ARG A 191 4.53 -9.67 -10.65
CA ARG A 191 3.43 -9.45 -9.71
C ARG A 191 2.83 -8.05 -9.85
N PHE A 192 3.69 -7.03 -9.97
CA PHE A 192 3.21 -5.67 -10.17
C PHE A 192 2.37 -5.55 -11.44
N PHE A 193 2.86 -6.01 -12.58
CA PHE A 193 2.13 -5.90 -13.84
C PHE A 193 0.89 -6.80 -13.94
N ALA A 194 0.84 -7.89 -13.17
CA ALA A 194 -0.35 -8.73 -13.05
C ALA A 194 -1.48 -7.99 -12.28
N ALA A 195 -1.15 -7.28 -11.21
CA ALA A 195 -2.13 -6.55 -10.41
C ALA A 195 -2.47 -5.17 -10.97
N TYR A 196 -1.44 -4.41 -11.38
CA TYR A 196 -1.52 -2.97 -11.67
C TYR A 196 -1.43 -2.64 -13.16
N GLY A 197 -1.15 -3.64 -14.00
CA GLY A 197 -1.09 -3.43 -15.46
C GLY A 197 -2.47 -3.13 -16.08
N PRO A 198 -2.46 -2.36 -17.19
CA PRO A 198 -1.35 -1.75 -17.89
C PRO A 198 -0.70 -0.59 -17.13
N ALA A 199 0.61 -0.66 -16.94
CA ALA A 199 1.40 0.34 -16.24
C ALA A 199 2.78 0.50 -16.90
N THR A 200 3.44 1.61 -16.65
CA THR A 200 4.79 1.88 -17.17
C THR A 200 5.87 1.32 -16.23
N LEU A 201 7.10 1.15 -16.71
CA LEU A 201 8.25 0.87 -15.83
C LEU A 201 8.46 1.98 -14.79
N ALA A 202 8.12 3.23 -15.11
CA ALA A 202 8.18 4.33 -14.16
C ALA A 202 7.13 4.21 -13.04
N ASP A 203 5.95 3.62 -13.33
CA ASP A 203 4.96 3.30 -12.31
C ASP A 203 5.46 2.16 -11.41
N ALA A 204 6.06 1.11 -11.98
CA ALA A 204 6.65 0.00 -11.21
C ALA A 204 7.78 0.49 -10.29
N ALA A 205 8.71 1.30 -10.81
CA ALA A 205 9.77 1.92 -10.00
C ALA A 205 9.18 2.78 -8.87
N TRP A 206 8.19 3.60 -9.18
CA TRP A 206 7.48 4.41 -8.19
C TRP A 206 6.81 3.56 -7.10
N PHE A 207 6.12 2.49 -7.48
CA PHE A 207 5.44 1.60 -6.55
C PHE A 207 6.44 0.90 -5.62
N LEU A 208 7.47 0.28 -6.20
CA LEU A 208 8.48 -0.49 -5.46
C LEU A 208 9.46 0.40 -4.68
N GLY A 209 9.45 1.73 -4.86
CA GLY A 209 10.41 2.64 -4.23
C GLY A 209 11.83 2.51 -4.80
N LEU A 210 11.96 2.03 -6.05
CA LEU A 210 13.23 1.86 -6.73
C LEU A 210 13.60 3.10 -7.56
N ASP A 211 14.90 3.29 -7.80
CA ASP A 211 15.36 4.26 -8.78
C ASP A 211 14.89 3.83 -10.17
N LYS A 212 14.38 4.80 -10.94
CA LYS A 212 13.93 4.56 -12.32
C LYS A 212 15.03 3.93 -13.19
N ASN A 213 16.29 4.33 -13.00
CA ASN A 213 17.43 3.82 -13.76
C ASN A 213 17.70 2.34 -13.47
N THR A 214 17.30 1.83 -12.31
CA THR A 214 17.39 0.40 -11.96
C THR A 214 16.57 -0.45 -12.93
N LEU A 215 15.43 0.04 -13.40
CA LEU A 215 14.51 -0.72 -14.27
C LEU A 215 14.75 -0.52 -15.76
N ILE A 216 15.35 0.62 -16.19
CA ILE A 216 15.51 0.94 -17.62
C ILE A 216 16.48 -0.02 -18.32
N ASN A 217 17.48 -0.51 -17.59
CA ASN A 217 18.56 -1.35 -18.14
C ASN A 217 18.29 -2.87 -17.97
N LEU A 218 17.15 -3.23 -17.40
CA LEU A 218 16.79 -4.63 -17.21
C LEU A 218 15.91 -5.13 -18.35
N PRO A 219 16.08 -6.40 -18.76
CA PRO A 219 15.16 -7.01 -19.68
C PRO A 219 13.77 -7.03 -19.03
N VAL A 220 12.79 -6.48 -19.74
CA VAL A 220 11.38 -6.64 -19.37
C VAL A 220 11.03 -8.13 -19.49
N PRO A 221 10.39 -8.75 -18.50
CA PRO A 221 9.98 -10.14 -18.59
C PRO A 221 9.23 -10.43 -19.90
N GLU A 222 9.65 -11.46 -20.63
CA GLU A 222 9.13 -11.77 -21.98
C GLU A 222 7.64 -12.10 -21.98
N GLU A 223 7.12 -12.59 -20.86
CA GLU A 223 5.70 -12.93 -20.68
C GLU A 223 4.79 -11.69 -20.58
N LEU A 224 5.33 -10.48 -20.46
CA LEU A 224 4.53 -9.27 -20.38
C LEU A 224 4.06 -8.81 -21.76
N SER A 225 2.76 -8.68 -21.89
CA SER A 225 2.13 -7.98 -23.01
C SER A 225 2.35 -6.48 -22.89
N ARG A 226 2.35 -5.80 -24.04
CA ARG A 226 2.55 -4.35 -24.09
C ARG A 226 1.49 -3.66 -24.93
N LEU A 227 1.20 -2.40 -24.61
CA LEU A 227 0.42 -1.49 -25.42
C LEU A 227 1.06 -0.09 -25.38
N GLU A 228 0.83 0.68 -26.44
CA GLU A 228 1.28 2.06 -26.53
C GLU A 228 0.11 3.01 -26.25
N TYR A 229 0.34 4.01 -25.40
CA TYR A 229 -0.64 5.06 -25.11
C TYR A 229 0.08 6.39 -24.81
N GLY A 230 -0.30 7.45 -25.52
CA GLY A 230 0.41 8.72 -25.47
C GLY A 230 1.87 8.56 -25.92
N HIS A 231 2.81 8.94 -25.06
CA HIS A 231 4.26 8.78 -25.29
C HIS A 231 4.86 7.62 -24.50
N GLY A 232 4.04 6.73 -23.94
CA GLY A 232 4.48 5.67 -23.05
C GLY A 232 4.20 4.27 -23.55
N ILE A 233 5.05 3.32 -23.12
CA ILE A 233 4.82 1.88 -23.25
C ILE A 233 4.30 1.39 -21.91
N TYR A 234 3.15 0.70 -21.96
CA TYR A 234 2.46 0.12 -20.81
C TYR A 234 2.56 -1.39 -20.90
N TYR A 235 2.90 -2.03 -19.79
CA TYR A 235 3.06 -3.47 -19.65
C TYR A 235 1.95 -4.04 -18.77
N TYR A 236 1.56 -5.29 -19.04
CA TYR A 236 0.57 -6.03 -18.27
C TYR A 236 0.74 -7.53 -18.50
N VAL A 237 0.22 -8.33 -17.59
CA VAL A 237 0.07 -9.77 -17.80
C VAL A 237 -1.26 -10.00 -18.52
N ASP A 238 -1.21 -10.70 -19.65
CA ASP A 238 -2.42 -11.12 -20.37
C ASP A 238 -2.73 -12.56 -19.99
N ASP A 239 -3.65 -12.73 -19.06
CA ASP A 239 -4.12 -14.03 -18.60
C ASP A 239 -5.29 -14.58 -19.42
N GLY A 240 -5.68 -13.90 -20.49
CA GLY A 240 -6.82 -14.26 -21.35
C GLY A 240 -8.18 -14.12 -20.67
N ALA A 241 -8.25 -13.56 -19.46
CA ALA A 241 -9.50 -13.41 -18.74
C ALA A 241 -10.43 -12.37 -19.39
N ASP A 242 -11.74 -12.60 -19.31
CA ASP A 242 -12.73 -11.58 -19.65
C ASP A 242 -12.66 -10.45 -18.60
N MET A 243 -12.29 -9.25 -19.04
CA MET A 243 -12.16 -8.08 -18.16
C MET A 243 -13.51 -7.54 -17.69
N GLY A 244 -14.61 -7.99 -18.27
CA GLY A 244 -15.95 -7.42 -18.01
C GLY A 244 -16.05 -5.94 -18.39
N ASP A 245 -17.14 -5.31 -18.01
CA ASP A 245 -17.34 -3.88 -18.23
C ASP A 245 -16.77 -3.03 -17.09
N ILE A 246 -16.44 -1.78 -17.39
CA ILE A 246 -16.09 -0.79 -16.38
C ILE A 246 -17.37 -0.51 -15.58
N PRO A 247 -17.38 -0.71 -14.24
CA PRO A 247 -18.54 -0.38 -13.44
C PRO A 247 -18.93 1.10 -13.58
N ALA A 248 -20.22 1.36 -13.77
CA ALA A 248 -20.73 2.73 -13.89
C ALA A 248 -20.44 3.57 -12.64
N LEU A 249 -20.35 2.91 -11.48
CA LEU A 249 -20.07 3.52 -10.19
C LEU A 249 -19.24 2.57 -9.33
N THR A 250 -18.15 3.09 -8.72
CA THR A 250 -17.27 2.32 -7.84
C THR A 250 -16.85 3.20 -6.66
N LEU A 251 -16.91 2.66 -5.45
CA LEU A 251 -16.24 3.26 -4.29
C LEU A 251 -14.76 2.84 -4.29
N LEU A 252 -13.91 3.75 -3.87
CA LEU A 252 -12.48 3.51 -3.64
C LEU A 252 -12.16 3.88 -2.20
N SER A 253 -11.38 3.05 -1.52
CA SER A 253 -10.96 3.29 -0.14
C SER A 253 -10.00 4.48 -0.04
N GLY A 254 -9.73 4.97 1.17
CA GLY A 254 -8.60 5.86 1.37
C GLY A 254 -7.28 5.16 1.00
N PHE A 255 -6.40 5.84 0.31
CA PHE A 255 -5.17 5.27 -0.26
C PHE A 255 -5.43 4.07 -1.20
N ASP A 256 -6.52 4.13 -1.96
CA ASP A 256 -6.86 3.03 -2.87
C ASP A 256 -5.74 2.80 -3.89
N PRO A 257 -5.36 1.53 -4.15
CA PRO A 257 -4.32 1.18 -5.11
C PRO A 257 -4.53 1.78 -6.51
N LEU A 258 -5.77 1.93 -6.96
CA LEU A 258 -6.07 2.54 -8.26
C LEU A 258 -5.57 3.99 -8.38
N ILE A 259 -5.39 4.68 -7.23
CA ILE A 259 -4.91 6.07 -7.18
C ILE A 259 -3.43 6.14 -6.81
N VAL A 260 -3.00 5.43 -5.74
CA VAL A 260 -1.68 5.66 -5.15
C VAL A 260 -0.54 4.84 -5.76
N SER A 261 -0.87 3.79 -6.54
CA SER A 261 0.16 2.89 -7.08
C SER A 261 0.82 3.39 -8.36
N TYR A 262 0.33 4.45 -8.95
CA TYR A 262 0.84 4.99 -10.21
C TYR A 262 1.51 6.35 -10.01
N LYS A 263 2.58 6.59 -10.75
CA LYS A 263 3.21 7.91 -10.86
C LYS A 263 2.31 8.83 -11.69
N GLU A 264 1.84 8.32 -12.83
CA GLU A 264 0.92 9.01 -13.74
C GLU A 264 -0.52 8.55 -13.49
N ARG A 265 -1.34 9.45 -12.94
CA ARG A 265 -2.71 9.15 -12.47
C ARG A 265 -3.80 9.68 -13.39
N GLY A 266 -3.45 10.44 -14.42
CA GLY A 266 -4.41 11.20 -15.24
C GLY A 266 -5.52 10.38 -15.89
N ALA A 267 -5.30 9.10 -16.17
CA ALA A 267 -6.34 8.22 -16.71
C ALA A 267 -7.51 8.00 -15.72
N VAL A 268 -7.23 7.99 -14.41
CA VAL A 268 -8.20 7.71 -13.35
C VAL A 268 -8.54 8.95 -12.52
N LEU A 269 -7.55 9.78 -12.20
CA LEU A 269 -7.71 10.99 -11.38
C LEU A 269 -7.43 12.22 -12.25
N PRO A 270 -8.45 12.95 -12.71
CA PRO A 270 -8.29 14.22 -13.42
C PRO A 270 -7.44 15.20 -12.61
N GLU A 271 -6.55 15.93 -13.29
CA GLU A 271 -5.56 16.79 -12.61
C GLU A 271 -6.23 17.91 -11.79
N GLU A 272 -7.36 18.42 -12.25
CA GLU A 272 -8.17 19.42 -11.55
C GLU A 272 -8.70 18.94 -10.19
N TYR A 273 -8.90 17.62 -10.00
CA TYR A 273 -9.41 17.03 -8.75
C TYR A 273 -8.30 16.53 -7.83
N LYS A 274 -7.06 16.48 -8.30
CA LYS A 274 -5.92 15.93 -7.57
C LYS A 274 -5.74 16.54 -6.17
N LYS A 275 -5.84 17.88 -6.05
CA LYS A 275 -5.69 18.56 -4.76
C LYS A 275 -6.86 18.32 -3.80
N ALA A 276 -8.05 18.00 -4.33
CA ALA A 276 -9.21 17.66 -3.52
C ALA A 276 -9.15 16.22 -3.00
N VAL A 277 -8.45 15.32 -3.70
CA VAL A 277 -8.29 13.91 -3.37
C VAL A 277 -7.02 13.64 -2.57
N ILE A 278 -5.89 14.23 -2.96
CA ILE A 278 -4.60 14.04 -2.30
C ILE A 278 -4.23 15.32 -1.57
N LEU A 279 -4.35 15.29 -0.24
CA LEU A 279 -4.10 16.43 0.62
C LEU A 279 -2.60 16.77 0.69
N LYS A 280 -2.27 18.00 1.08
CA LYS A 280 -0.87 18.43 1.29
C LYS A 280 -0.10 17.59 2.31
N SER A 281 -0.82 16.97 3.26
CA SER A 281 -0.27 16.02 4.23
C SER A 281 0.07 14.64 3.64
N GLY A 282 -0.18 14.39 2.35
CA GLY A 282 -0.01 13.09 1.71
C GLY A 282 -1.21 12.14 1.90
N ILE A 283 -2.23 12.54 2.65
CA ILE A 283 -3.44 11.71 2.83
C ILE A 283 -4.21 11.65 1.51
N CYS A 284 -4.48 10.42 1.04
CA CYS A 284 -5.39 10.17 -0.07
C CYS A 284 -6.77 9.81 0.47
N LEU A 285 -7.76 10.63 0.15
CA LEU A 285 -9.13 10.48 0.64
C LEU A 285 -9.87 9.32 -0.07
N PRO A 286 -10.90 8.72 0.58
CA PRO A 286 -11.80 7.80 -0.09
C PRO A 286 -12.56 8.52 -1.22
N THR A 287 -12.66 7.88 -2.39
CA THR A 287 -13.23 8.51 -3.60
C THR A 287 -14.36 7.71 -4.21
N VAL A 288 -15.15 8.39 -5.02
CA VAL A 288 -16.17 7.80 -5.88
C VAL A 288 -15.68 7.92 -7.32
N ALA A 289 -15.62 6.80 -8.03
CA ALA A 289 -15.33 6.75 -9.45
C ALA A 289 -16.63 6.51 -10.25
N VAL A 290 -16.80 7.26 -11.32
CA VAL A 290 -17.89 7.10 -12.32
C VAL A 290 -17.24 6.70 -13.63
N ASN A 291 -17.66 5.57 -14.19
CA ASN A 291 -17.05 4.99 -15.39
C ASN A 291 -15.52 4.91 -15.31
N GLY A 292 -14.99 4.51 -14.14
CA GLY A 292 -13.56 4.33 -13.89
C GLY A 292 -12.77 5.61 -13.62
N GLN A 293 -13.37 6.79 -13.64
CA GLN A 293 -12.72 8.06 -13.33
C GLN A 293 -13.23 8.66 -12.02
N VAL A 294 -12.33 9.19 -11.22
CA VAL A 294 -12.67 9.85 -9.95
C VAL A 294 -13.54 11.09 -10.23
N ALA A 295 -14.73 11.10 -9.61
CA ALA A 295 -15.74 12.13 -9.77
C ALA A 295 -16.14 12.81 -8.45
N GLY A 296 -15.66 12.30 -7.30
CA GLY A 296 -16.00 12.83 -5.99
C GLY A 296 -15.27 12.12 -4.86
N ILE A 297 -15.56 12.53 -3.64
CA ILE A 297 -15.09 11.91 -2.39
C ILE A 297 -16.28 11.40 -1.57
N TRP A 298 -16.00 10.41 -0.72
CA TRP A 298 -16.96 9.96 0.27
C TRP A 298 -16.35 9.87 1.66
N ASN A 299 -17.18 9.87 2.69
CA ASN A 299 -16.73 9.74 4.08
C ASN A 299 -17.83 9.13 4.94
N LEU A 300 -17.40 8.54 6.06
CA LEU A 300 -18.27 8.12 7.17
C LEU A 300 -17.93 8.98 8.41
N LYS A 301 -18.54 10.17 8.50
CA LYS A 301 -18.30 11.07 9.62
C LYS A 301 -19.36 10.81 10.71
N ASN A 302 -18.92 10.40 11.91
CA ASN A 302 -19.80 10.04 13.02
C ASN A 302 -20.86 8.99 12.62
N GLY A 303 -20.46 8.00 11.81
CA GLY A 303 -21.36 6.97 11.30
C GLY A 303 -22.35 7.46 10.23
N LYS A 304 -22.29 8.71 9.79
CA LYS A 304 -23.15 9.22 8.72
C LYS A 304 -22.42 9.19 7.38
N PRO A 305 -23.00 8.55 6.35
CA PRO A 305 -22.46 8.54 5.01
C PRO A 305 -22.58 9.92 4.36
N THR A 306 -21.52 10.37 3.72
CA THR A 306 -21.53 11.58 2.90
C THR A 306 -20.83 11.30 1.57
N VAL A 307 -21.38 11.85 0.49
CA VAL A 307 -20.77 11.82 -0.84
C VAL A 307 -20.79 13.24 -1.39
N GLU A 308 -19.65 13.71 -1.83
CA GLU A 308 -19.48 15.02 -2.46
C GLU A 308 -18.88 14.82 -3.86
N PHE A 309 -19.62 15.20 -4.89
CA PHE A 309 -19.17 15.16 -6.27
C PHE A 309 -18.53 16.49 -6.67
N PHE A 310 -17.43 16.44 -7.42
CA PHE A 310 -16.71 17.63 -7.88
C PHE A 310 -17.42 18.36 -9.04
N ALA A 311 -18.27 17.66 -9.78
CA ALA A 311 -19.11 18.21 -10.83
C ALA A 311 -20.52 17.61 -10.76
N SER A 312 -21.50 18.27 -11.42
CA SER A 312 -22.88 17.79 -11.45
C SER A 312 -22.96 16.37 -11.97
N GLN A 313 -23.69 15.50 -11.26
CA GLN A 313 -23.94 14.12 -11.65
C GLN A 313 -25.46 13.87 -11.76
N PRO A 314 -25.89 12.95 -12.65
CA PRO A 314 -27.28 12.52 -12.72
C PRO A 314 -27.80 12.06 -11.35
N GLN A 315 -29.07 12.33 -11.05
CA GLN A 315 -29.67 11.98 -9.77
C GLN A 315 -29.53 10.49 -9.44
N ARG A 316 -29.66 9.61 -10.45
CA ARG A 316 -29.48 8.16 -10.29
C ARG A 316 -28.07 7.80 -9.76
N ILE A 317 -27.03 8.47 -10.25
CA ILE A 317 -25.63 8.24 -9.81
C ILE A 317 -25.46 8.75 -8.37
N ARG A 318 -25.96 9.92 -8.05
CA ARG A 318 -25.89 10.47 -6.68
C ARG A 318 -26.59 9.58 -5.66
N LYS A 319 -27.79 9.08 -6.00
CA LYS A 319 -28.55 8.17 -5.14
C LYS A 319 -27.81 6.84 -4.95
N ALA A 320 -27.36 6.21 -6.04
CA ALA A 320 -26.61 4.95 -5.98
C ALA A 320 -25.31 5.07 -5.17
N ALA A 321 -24.56 6.19 -5.30
CA ALA A 321 -23.36 6.41 -4.50
C ALA A 321 -23.66 6.51 -2.99
N ALA A 322 -24.72 7.21 -2.61
CA ALA A 322 -25.13 7.32 -1.21
C ALA A 322 -25.56 5.96 -0.64
N GLU A 323 -26.30 5.15 -1.42
CA GLU A 323 -26.69 3.80 -1.05
C GLU A 323 -25.49 2.89 -0.84
N LEU A 324 -24.50 2.89 -1.76
CA LEU A 324 -23.29 2.10 -1.62
C LEU A 324 -22.47 2.48 -0.37
N VAL A 325 -22.36 3.77 -0.04
CA VAL A 325 -21.64 4.19 1.18
C VAL A 325 -22.42 3.79 2.43
N ASP A 326 -23.75 3.80 2.39
CA ASP A 326 -24.58 3.36 3.52
C ASP A 326 -24.48 1.84 3.71
N GLU A 327 -24.53 1.05 2.62
CA GLU A 327 -24.31 -0.39 2.64
C GLU A 327 -22.92 -0.73 3.22
N LEU A 328 -21.86 -0.03 2.77
CA LEU A 328 -20.50 -0.20 3.30
C LEU A 328 -20.47 0.06 4.80
N ARG A 329 -21.14 1.09 5.30
CA ARG A 329 -21.24 1.40 6.73
C ARG A 329 -21.79 0.21 7.54
N TRP A 330 -22.87 -0.40 7.10
CA TRP A 330 -23.49 -1.52 7.79
C TRP A 330 -22.64 -2.78 7.73
N SER A 331 -22.04 -3.05 6.58
CA SER A 331 -21.22 -4.25 6.36
C SER A 331 -19.95 -4.28 7.19
N VAL A 332 -19.41 -3.10 7.56
CA VAL A 332 -18.18 -2.99 8.38
C VAL A 332 -18.48 -2.66 9.84
N ALA A 333 -19.75 -2.49 10.22
CA ALA A 333 -20.12 -2.25 11.62
C ALA A 333 -19.65 -3.40 12.51
N GLY A 334 -18.91 -3.07 13.57
CA GLY A 334 -18.29 -4.06 14.48
C GLY A 334 -16.95 -4.63 14.01
N THR A 335 -16.46 -4.27 12.83
CA THR A 335 -15.15 -4.69 12.32
C THR A 335 -14.09 -3.60 12.48
N ILE A 336 -14.52 -2.33 12.47
CA ILE A 336 -13.68 -1.11 12.61
C ILE A 336 -13.67 -0.65 14.06
#